data_f430941d4f7b831de37cb59b32bf7e91
#
_entry.id   f430941d4f7b831de37cb59b32bf7e91
#
_cell.length_a   1.000
_cell.length_b   1.000
_cell.length_c   1.000
_cell.angle_alpha   90.00
_cell.angle_beta   90.00
_cell.angle_gamma   90.00
#
_symmetry.space_group_name_H-M   'P 1'
#
loop_
_entity.id
_entity.type
_entity.pdbx_description
1 polymer ?
#
loop_
_entity_poly.entity_id
_entity_poly.type
_entity_poly.pdbx_seq_one_letter_code
_entity_poly.pdbx_strand_id
1 'polypeptide(L)'
;MAGTSETPISLLASDLSTYISDAASRPLPEAVRIKTKFHILDSLAAILSGSRLRAGLLGAAYVAPLDGAGPASVIGTNLRVPPESAALANGMAGHGDETDDSHLEGRFHPGCAIVPAALAIAERENIGGDDYIRAVALGYDIGARLTLSLGFARPDTSKHSTHSLAPAFGSAAAGAALFRFTPQQVRHVLSYAAQQASGIPFWQRDTQHVEKAFDFGGMGARNGVASASMVKAGFSAVEDPLSGKHNLFTAFGEDPRPEFLGEELGVRFEIMRASIKKWCVGSPIQAILDATTALIADHGITAADVRKITITMPDDRFHIVDNRTMPDICAQHLCALAIVDGGITFETTHDHARMHDSAVLAVRAKISLLPNAELTIARPARQAIVEIETGRGAFRHHARAVRGTPDNPMSAEEIEAKALDLVAPIIGKARGVQLVQAIRHLETLPSMRDLRPLLVA
;
A
#
# COMPACT_ATOMS: atom_id res chain seq x y z
N MET A 1 -0.04 17.53 47.00
CA MET A 1 0.58 17.71 45.67
C MET A 1 1.70 16.71 45.60
N ALA A 2 1.49 15.59 44.93
CA ALA A 2 2.56 14.63 44.65
C ALA A 2 3.38 15.25 43.51
N GLY A 3 4.66 15.47 43.75
CA GLY A 3 5.60 15.94 42.74
C GLY A 3 5.61 14.91 41.62
N THR A 4 5.18 15.30 40.42
CA THR A 4 5.38 14.56 39.20
C THR A 4 6.87 14.56 38.90
N SER A 5 7.59 13.50 39.34
CA SER A 5 8.91 13.27 38.78
C SER A 5 8.68 13.02 37.29
N GLU A 6 9.05 13.97 36.43
CA GLU A 6 9.07 13.75 34.99
C GLU A 6 9.92 12.52 34.73
N THR A 7 9.31 11.46 34.21
CA THR A 7 10.05 10.29 33.77
C THR A 7 10.98 10.73 32.63
N PRO A 8 12.29 10.47 32.74
CA PRO A 8 13.23 10.87 31.68
C PRO A 8 12.77 10.28 30.33
N ILE A 9 12.82 11.08 29.29
CA ILE A 9 12.52 10.64 27.91
C ILE A 9 13.59 9.60 27.51
N SER A 10 13.17 8.45 27.00
CA SER A 10 14.09 7.42 26.51
C SER A 10 14.91 7.93 25.31
N LEU A 11 16.11 7.39 25.12
CA LEU A 11 16.93 7.70 23.95
C LEU A 11 16.18 7.40 22.66
N LEU A 12 15.45 6.27 22.62
CA LEU A 12 14.65 5.90 21.45
C LEU A 12 13.60 6.95 21.12
N ALA A 13 12.83 7.44 22.09
CA ALA A 13 11.81 8.46 21.87
C ALA A 13 12.43 9.80 21.46
N SER A 14 13.57 10.16 22.03
CA SER A 14 14.34 11.36 21.69
C SER A 14 14.85 11.31 20.25
N ASP A 15 15.54 10.22 19.88
CA ASP A 15 16.15 10.07 18.55
C ASP A 15 15.09 9.99 17.46
N LEU A 16 14.04 9.19 17.69
CA LEU A 16 12.92 9.04 16.73
C LEU A 16 12.20 10.38 16.52
N SER A 17 11.89 11.10 17.60
CA SER A 17 11.19 12.39 17.49
C SER A 17 12.04 13.45 16.80
N THR A 18 13.34 13.48 17.03
CA THR A 18 14.29 14.33 16.31
C THR A 18 14.35 13.96 14.83
N TYR A 19 14.45 12.66 14.52
CA TYR A 19 14.47 12.16 13.13
C TYR A 19 13.24 12.61 12.35
N ILE A 20 12.04 12.49 12.93
CA ILE A 20 10.78 12.90 12.31
C ILE A 20 10.72 14.44 12.17
N SER A 21 11.09 15.19 13.21
CA SER A 21 11.10 16.65 13.19
C SER A 21 11.99 17.22 12.08
N ASP A 22 13.17 16.62 11.89
CA ASP A 22 14.15 17.08 10.92
C ASP A 22 13.83 16.68 9.47
N ALA A 23 12.87 15.80 9.24
CA ALA A 23 12.61 15.23 7.92
C ALA A 23 12.30 16.27 6.84
N ALA A 24 11.62 17.38 7.22
CA ALA A 24 11.30 18.47 6.29
C ALA A 24 12.54 19.24 5.79
N SER A 25 13.65 19.23 6.54
CA SER A 25 14.90 19.94 6.21
C SER A 25 16.05 19.03 5.78
N ARG A 26 15.94 17.72 6.09
CA ARG A 26 17.00 16.76 5.77
C ARG A 26 17.06 16.46 4.28
N PRO A 27 18.26 16.47 3.66
CA PRO A 27 18.44 16.02 2.29
C PRO A 27 17.94 14.56 2.12
N LEU A 28 17.11 14.33 1.12
CA LEU A 28 16.66 12.99 0.75
C LEU A 28 17.58 12.45 -0.35
N PRO A 29 18.18 11.25 -0.19
CA PRO A 29 18.97 10.63 -1.24
C PRO A 29 18.17 10.52 -2.54
N GLU A 30 18.82 10.77 -3.69
CA GLU A 30 18.12 10.82 -4.99
C GLU A 30 17.40 9.51 -5.33
N ALA A 31 18.00 8.37 -5.04
CA ALA A 31 17.35 7.07 -5.23
C ALA A 31 16.06 6.92 -4.41
N VAL A 32 16.06 7.44 -3.17
CA VAL A 32 14.87 7.45 -2.30
C VAL A 32 13.81 8.39 -2.85
N ARG A 33 14.20 9.57 -3.32
CA ARG A 33 13.32 10.56 -3.96
C ARG A 33 12.61 9.95 -5.17
N ILE A 34 13.36 9.34 -6.09
CA ILE A 34 12.83 8.69 -7.29
C ILE A 34 11.87 7.55 -6.91
N LYS A 35 12.29 6.67 -6.00
CA LYS A 35 11.44 5.57 -5.51
C LYS A 35 10.15 6.08 -4.90
N THR A 36 10.22 7.16 -4.11
CA THR A 36 9.04 7.78 -3.48
C THR A 36 8.07 8.32 -4.53
N LYS A 37 8.56 8.99 -5.58
CA LYS A 37 7.70 9.47 -6.68
C LYS A 37 6.98 8.33 -7.39
N PHE A 38 7.63 7.19 -7.59
CA PHE A 38 6.98 6.01 -8.16
C PHE A 38 5.88 5.45 -7.27
N HIS A 39 6.11 5.37 -5.96
CA HIS A 39 5.07 4.94 -5.01
C HIS A 39 3.90 5.93 -4.92
N ILE A 40 4.18 7.24 -5.00
CA ILE A 40 3.14 8.28 -5.08
C ILE A 40 2.31 8.10 -6.35
N LEU A 41 2.94 7.90 -7.51
CA LEU A 41 2.24 7.68 -8.78
C LEU A 41 1.36 6.44 -8.72
N ASP A 42 1.90 5.32 -8.26
CA ASP A 42 1.19 4.05 -8.10
C ASP A 42 -0.02 4.19 -7.17
N SER A 43 0.18 4.83 -6.01
CA SER A 43 -0.90 5.05 -5.03
C SER A 43 -1.99 5.98 -5.54
N LEU A 44 -1.66 7.10 -6.20
CA LEU A 44 -2.65 8.00 -6.78
C LEU A 44 -3.43 7.31 -7.90
N ALA A 45 -2.77 6.48 -8.70
CA ALA A 45 -3.42 5.68 -9.73
C ALA A 45 -4.37 4.64 -9.12
N ALA A 46 -3.95 3.94 -8.05
CA ALA A 46 -4.80 3.01 -7.31
C ALA A 46 -6.01 3.70 -6.65
N ILE A 47 -5.84 4.92 -6.11
CA ILE A 47 -6.95 5.70 -5.55
C ILE A 47 -7.94 6.10 -6.66
N LEU A 48 -7.46 6.54 -7.82
CA LEU A 48 -8.33 6.90 -8.95
C LEU A 48 -9.11 5.68 -9.45
N SER A 49 -8.46 4.54 -9.71
CA SER A 49 -9.16 3.32 -10.14
C SER A 49 -10.12 2.82 -9.07
N GLY A 50 -9.66 2.76 -7.82
CA GLY A 50 -10.47 2.32 -6.68
C GLY A 50 -11.63 3.26 -6.33
N SER A 51 -11.61 4.53 -6.78
CA SER A 51 -12.75 5.45 -6.62
C SER A 51 -14.02 4.97 -7.33
N ARG A 52 -13.90 4.04 -8.28
CA ARG A 52 -15.00 3.39 -9.00
C ARG A 52 -15.41 2.05 -8.40
N LEU A 53 -14.61 1.52 -7.49
CA LEU A 53 -14.89 0.26 -6.82
C LEU A 53 -15.75 0.48 -5.56
N ARG A 54 -16.36 -0.59 -5.07
CA ARG A 54 -17.33 -0.53 -3.96
C ARG A 54 -16.81 0.23 -2.73
N ALA A 55 -15.59 -0.06 -2.28
CA ALA A 55 -15.02 0.57 -1.09
C ALA A 55 -14.81 2.08 -1.29
N GLY A 56 -14.29 2.51 -2.44
CA GLY A 56 -14.11 3.92 -2.78
C GLY A 56 -15.43 4.67 -2.90
N LEU A 57 -16.44 4.08 -3.57
CA LEU A 57 -17.78 4.66 -3.68
C LEU A 57 -18.43 4.86 -2.31
N LEU A 58 -18.32 3.88 -1.41
CA LEU A 58 -18.85 3.98 -0.04
C LEU A 58 -18.07 5.01 0.79
N GLY A 59 -16.74 5.06 0.66
CA GLY A 59 -15.91 6.08 1.31
C GLY A 59 -16.30 7.50 0.87
N ALA A 60 -16.44 7.73 -0.42
CA ALA A 60 -16.88 9.02 -0.97
C ALA A 60 -18.32 9.38 -0.50
N ALA A 61 -19.25 8.42 -0.53
CA ALA A 61 -20.62 8.63 -0.07
C ALA A 61 -20.68 8.98 1.43
N TYR A 62 -19.86 8.34 2.27
CA TYR A 62 -19.80 8.60 3.69
C TYR A 62 -19.36 10.04 4.01
N VAL A 63 -18.43 10.61 3.22
CA VAL A 63 -17.91 11.96 3.47
C VAL A 63 -18.64 13.05 2.66
N ALA A 64 -19.46 12.68 1.68
CA ALA A 64 -20.17 13.63 0.82
C ALA A 64 -21.02 14.68 1.59
N PRO A 65 -21.66 14.38 2.73
CA PRO A 65 -22.38 15.40 3.53
C PRO A 65 -21.46 16.49 4.09
N LEU A 66 -20.14 16.33 4.06
CA LEU A 66 -19.15 17.29 4.52
C LEU A 66 -18.56 18.16 3.38
N ASP A 67 -19.13 18.08 2.17
CA ASP A 67 -18.62 18.84 1.03
C ASP A 67 -18.66 20.36 1.32
N GLY A 68 -17.58 21.05 0.94
CA GLY A 68 -17.39 22.48 1.23
C GLY A 68 -16.90 22.78 2.65
N ALA A 69 -16.88 21.82 3.58
CA ALA A 69 -16.44 22.03 4.97
C ALA A 69 -14.90 22.02 5.17
N GLY A 70 -14.13 21.74 4.13
CA GLY A 70 -12.67 21.67 4.22
C GLY A 70 -11.94 21.80 2.89
N PRO A 71 -10.61 21.89 2.93
CA PRO A 71 -9.80 22.14 1.75
C PRO A 71 -9.30 20.89 1.04
N ALA A 72 -9.50 19.69 1.59
CA ALA A 72 -8.88 18.47 1.11
C ALA A 72 -9.76 17.75 0.06
N SER A 73 -9.11 17.23 -0.98
CA SER A 73 -9.78 16.59 -2.12
C SER A 73 -10.16 15.14 -1.84
N VAL A 74 -11.35 14.73 -2.25
CA VAL A 74 -11.69 13.32 -2.44
C VAL A 74 -11.42 12.97 -3.90
N ILE A 75 -10.37 12.19 -4.14
CA ILE A 75 -9.87 11.85 -5.47
C ILE A 75 -10.95 11.09 -6.27
N GLY A 76 -11.04 11.36 -7.58
CA GLY A 76 -12.09 10.81 -8.44
C GLY A 76 -13.42 11.52 -8.32
N THR A 77 -13.52 12.61 -7.51
CA THR A 77 -14.72 13.42 -7.30
C THR A 77 -14.40 14.91 -7.26
N ASN A 78 -15.44 15.75 -7.19
CA ASN A 78 -15.28 17.20 -6.96
C ASN A 78 -15.38 17.59 -5.47
N LEU A 79 -15.55 16.64 -4.56
CA LEU A 79 -15.76 16.91 -3.14
C LEU A 79 -14.52 17.55 -2.48
N ARG A 80 -14.79 18.51 -1.58
CA ARG A 80 -13.80 19.16 -0.71
C ARG A 80 -14.26 19.04 0.74
N VAL A 81 -13.54 18.26 1.51
CA VAL A 81 -13.94 17.86 2.87
C VAL A 81 -12.81 18.13 3.87
N PRO A 82 -13.06 18.02 5.19
CA PRO A 82 -12.00 18.07 6.19
C PRO A 82 -10.89 17.03 5.90
N PRO A 83 -9.62 17.33 6.21
CA PRO A 83 -8.47 16.48 5.88
C PRO A 83 -8.60 15.02 6.35
N GLU A 84 -9.11 14.81 7.56
CA GLU A 84 -9.33 13.48 8.15
C GLU A 84 -10.34 12.67 7.32
N SER A 85 -11.38 13.34 6.84
CA SER A 85 -12.44 12.73 6.02
C SER A 85 -11.93 12.42 4.61
N ALA A 86 -11.14 13.32 4.01
CA ALA A 86 -10.50 13.07 2.72
C ALA A 86 -9.52 11.90 2.80
N ALA A 87 -8.69 11.85 3.84
CA ALA A 87 -7.75 10.77 4.08
C ALA A 87 -8.45 9.42 4.22
N LEU A 88 -9.57 9.36 4.97
CA LEU A 88 -10.41 8.16 5.08
C LEU A 88 -10.91 7.69 3.71
N ALA A 89 -11.60 8.56 2.97
CA ALA A 89 -12.23 8.20 1.71
C ALA A 89 -11.21 7.78 0.64
N ASN A 90 -10.12 8.54 0.52
CA ASN A 90 -9.04 8.24 -0.40
C ASN A 90 -8.26 6.97 0.00
N GLY A 91 -8.08 6.73 1.30
CA GLY A 91 -7.46 5.51 1.81
C GLY A 91 -8.29 4.26 1.50
N MET A 92 -9.61 4.35 1.65
CA MET A 92 -10.51 3.26 1.25
C MET A 92 -10.50 3.02 -0.26
N ALA A 93 -10.44 4.07 -1.07
CA ALA A 93 -10.29 3.94 -2.51
C ALA A 93 -8.93 3.34 -2.89
N GLY A 94 -7.84 3.75 -2.21
CA GLY A 94 -6.49 3.27 -2.46
C GLY A 94 -6.29 1.76 -2.22
N HIS A 95 -7.07 1.18 -1.32
CA HIS A 95 -7.16 -0.28 -1.12
C HIS A 95 -8.56 -0.80 -1.49
N GLY A 96 -9.16 -0.26 -2.53
CA GLY A 96 -10.46 -0.71 -3.03
C GLY A 96 -10.42 -2.09 -3.66
N ASP A 97 -9.24 -2.54 -4.03
CA ASP A 97 -8.85 -3.85 -4.55
C ASP A 97 -7.43 -4.23 -4.10
N GLU A 98 -6.76 -5.10 -4.85
CA GLU A 98 -5.39 -5.56 -4.59
C GLU A 98 -4.32 -4.82 -5.44
N THR A 99 -4.63 -3.64 -5.99
CA THR A 99 -3.75 -2.93 -6.94
C THR A 99 -2.57 -2.23 -6.28
N ASP A 100 -2.75 -1.72 -5.06
CA ASP A 100 -1.79 -0.89 -4.32
C ASP A 100 -0.49 -1.61 -3.93
N ASP A 101 0.50 -0.82 -3.57
CA ASP A 101 1.83 -1.27 -3.18
C ASP A 101 1.85 -2.11 -1.89
N SER A 102 3.01 -2.65 -1.52
CA SER A 102 3.16 -3.41 -0.27
C SER A 102 4.58 -3.36 0.28
N HIS A 103 4.71 -3.49 1.61
CA HIS A 103 5.97 -3.72 2.30
C HIS A 103 5.96 -5.11 2.93
N LEU A 104 6.75 -6.02 2.36
CA LEU A 104 6.66 -7.46 2.67
C LEU A 104 7.00 -7.76 4.14
N GLU A 105 8.13 -7.28 4.62
CA GLU A 105 8.58 -7.55 5.99
C GLU A 105 7.76 -6.78 7.03
N GLY A 106 7.37 -5.54 6.74
CA GLY A 106 6.48 -4.76 7.59
C GLY A 106 5.03 -5.23 7.55
N ARG A 107 4.67 -6.09 6.59
CA ARG A 107 3.36 -6.72 6.43
C ARG A 107 2.22 -5.72 6.38
N PHE A 108 2.32 -4.71 5.52
CA PHE A 108 1.28 -3.71 5.33
C PHE A 108 1.36 -3.10 3.93
N HIS A 109 0.35 -2.31 3.59
CA HIS A 109 0.22 -1.57 2.34
C HIS A 109 0.40 -0.08 2.64
N PRO A 110 1.61 0.47 2.47
CA PRO A 110 1.89 1.84 2.90
C PRO A 110 1.18 2.91 2.06
N GLY A 111 1.17 2.73 0.74
CA GLY A 111 0.75 3.78 -0.20
C GLY A 111 -0.71 4.18 -0.06
N CYS A 112 -1.61 3.20 0.13
CA CYS A 112 -3.05 3.47 0.22
C CYS A 112 -3.44 4.36 1.42
N ALA A 113 -2.64 4.41 2.47
CA ALA A 113 -2.92 5.25 3.63
C ALA A 113 -2.03 6.49 3.73
N ILE A 114 -0.71 6.33 3.58
CA ILE A 114 0.27 7.40 3.83
C ILE A 114 0.20 8.47 2.75
N VAL A 115 0.06 8.08 1.48
CA VAL A 115 -0.02 9.03 0.36
C VAL A 115 -1.25 9.94 0.47
N PRO A 116 -2.49 9.44 0.67
CA PRO A 116 -3.65 10.30 0.80
C PRO A 116 -3.67 11.08 2.13
N ALA A 117 -3.13 10.55 3.23
CA ALA A 117 -3.00 11.29 4.48
C ALA A 117 -2.09 12.51 4.34
N ALA A 118 -0.90 12.31 3.76
CA ALA A 118 0.03 13.38 3.48
C ALA A 118 -0.56 14.40 2.49
N LEU A 119 -1.29 13.94 1.44
CA LEU A 119 -1.95 14.83 0.47
C LEU A 119 -2.99 15.71 1.14
N ALA A 120 -3.84 15.16 2.00
CA ALA A 120 -4.88 15.90 2.69
C ALA A 120 -4.30 17.06 3.55
N ILE A 121 -3.19 16.81 4.25
CA ILE A 121 -2.49 17.85 5.02
C ILE A 121 -1.78 18.84 4.08
N ALA A 122 -1.11 18.35 3.03
CA ALA A 122 -0.41 19.21 2.08
C ALA A 122 -1.37 20.16 1.35
N GLU A 123 -2.56 19.70 0.98
CA GLU A 123 -3.60 20.55 0.42
C GLU A 123 -4.13 21.57 1.45
N ARG A 124 -4.34 21.16 2.71
CA ARG A 124 -4.76 22.06 3.78
C ARG A 124 -3.76 23.20 3.99
N GLU A 125 -2.49 22.86 4.12
CA GLU A 125 -1.41 23.83 4.46
C GLU A 125 -0.78 24.49 3.22
N ASN A 126 -1.25 24.16 2.01
CA ASN A 126 -0.71 24.68 0.74
C ASN A 126 0.78 24.36 0.56
N ILE A 127 1.17 23.11 0.80
CA ILE A 127 2.56 22.64 0.78
C ILE A 127 2.95 22.21 -0.62
N GLY A 128 4.22 22.44 -0.98
CA GLY A 128 4.82 22.06 -2.27
C GLY A 128 5.20 20.59 -2.35
N GLY A 129 5.54 20.17 -3.57
CA GLY A 129 5.81 18.77 -3.88
C GLY A 129 7.07 18.21 -3.22
N ASP A 130 8.12 19.01 -3.00
CA ASP A 130 9.36 18.52 -2.36
C ASP A 130 9.15 18.11 -0.90
N ASP A 131 8.45 18.95 -0.12
CA ASP A 131 8.10 18.62 1.27
C ASP A 131 7.14 17.43 1.33
N TYR A 132 6.20 17.32 0.37
CA TYR A 132 5.29 16.18 0.25
C TYR A 132 6.04 14.86 0.00
N ILE A 133 7.01 14.84 -0.93
CA ILE A 133 7.86 13.68 -1.19
C ILE A 133 8.58 13.24 0.09
N ARG A 134 9.21 14.19 0.81
CA ARG A 134 9.91 13.90 2.07
C ARG A 134 8.98 13.31 3.13
N ALA A 135 7.78 13.85 3.26
CA ALA A 135 6.79 13.36 4.22
C ALA A 135 6.29 11.95 3.88
N VAL A 136 6.05 11.65 2.60
CA VAL A 136 5.66 10.30 2.16
C VAL A 136 6.80 9.31 2.43
N ALA A 137 8.05 9.62 2.05
CA ALA A 137 9.20 8.76 2.32
C ALA A 137 9.35 8.46 3.82
N LEU A 138 9.21 9.49 4.69
CA LEU A 138 9.22 9.35 6.13
C LEU A 138 8.08 8.45 6.63
N GLY A 139 6.86 8.62 6.10
CA GLY A 139 5.71 7.81 6.50
C GLY A 139 5.92 6.33 6.23
N TYR A 140 6.45 5.97 5.08
CA TYR A 140 6.83 4.58 4.76
C TYR A 140 7.89 4.05 5.74
N ASP A 141 8.89 4.87 6.05
CA ASP A 141 9.97 4.50 6.95
C ASP A 141 9.44 4.22 8.37
N ILE A 142 8.68 5.13 8.95
CA ILE A 142 8.16 5.00 10.31
C ILE A 142 7.12 3.88 10.43
N GLY A 143 6.21 3.75 9.45
CA GLY A 143 5.21 2.69 9.44
C GLY A 143 5.84 1.29 9.43
N ALA A 144 6.82 1.06 8.55
CA ALA A 144 7.51 -0.23 8.45
C ALA A 144 8.34 -0.54 9.71
N ARG A 145 9.14 0.43 10.19
CA ARG A 145 9.95 0.28 11.41
C ARG A 145 9.10 -0.05 12.62
N LEU A 146 7.91 0.57 12.73
CA LEU A 146 7.00 0.28 13.82
C LEU A 146 6.60 -1.20 13.86
N THR A 147 6.07 -1.74 12.76
CA THR A 147 5.63 -3.14 12.75
C THR A 147 6.79 -4.13 12.88
N LEU A 148 7.95 -3.81 12.34
CA LEU A 148 9.17 -4.59 12.55
C LEU A 148 9.58 -4.61 14.03
N SER A 149 9.43 -3.49 14.75
CA SER A 149 9.78 -3.37 16.17
C SER A 149 8.77 -4.05 17.10
N LEU A 150 7.51 -4.27 16.67
CA LEU A 150 6.50 -4.97 17.46
C LEU A 150 6.69 -6.50 17.47
N GLY A 151 7.51 -7.06 16.58
CA GLY A 151 7.93 -8.46 16.61
C GLY A 151 6.81 -9.46 16.31
N PHE A 152 5.88 -9.15 15.45
CA PHE A 152 4.81 -10.07 15.04
C PHE A 152 5.38 -11.29 14.30
N ALA A 153 5.33 -12.45 14.92
CA ALA A 153 5.97 -13.66 14.40
C ALA A 153 5.23 -14.26 13.19
N ARG A 154 3.89 -14.27 13.19
CA ARG A 154 3.07 -14.91 12.15
C ARG A 154 1.79 -14.11 11.86
N PRO A 155 1.38 -13.99 10.58
CA PRO A 155 0.15 -13.28 10.21
C PRO A 155 -1.13 -13.95 10.73
N ASP A 156 -1.12 -15.26 10.83
CA ASP A 156 -2.27 -16.09 11.24
C ASP A 156 -2.48 -16.15 12.76
N THR A 157 -1.49 -15.78 13.55
CA THR A 157 -1.54 -15.78 15.01
C THR A 157 -1.54 -14.39 15.62
N SER A 158 -1.30 -13.34 14.82
CA SER A 158 -1.31 -11.97 15.30
C SER A 158 -2.70 -11.55 15.78
N LYS A 159 -2.78 -10.96 16.97
CA LYS A 159 -4.01 -10.40 17.53
C LYS A 159 -4.38 -9.06 16.92
N HIS A 160 -3.41 -8.39 16.33
CA HIS A 160 -3.54 -7.04 15.77
C HIS A 160 -3.25 -7.04 14.27
N SER A 161 -3.97 -6.19 13.52
CA SER A 161 -3.70 -5.96 12.12
C SER A 161 -2.49 -5.03 11.96
N THR A 162 -1.40 -5.54 11.38
CA THR A 162 -0.25 -4.71 10.99
C THR A 162 -0.65 -3.67 9.95
N HIS A 163 -1.66 -4.00 9.15
CA HIS A 163 -2.18 -3.16 8.07
C HIS A 163 -2.84 -1.88 8.57
N SER A 164 -3.28 -1.83 9.83
CA SER A 164 -3.83 -0.61 10.45
C SER A 164 -2.83 0.10 11.35
N LEU A 165 -1.98 -0.65 12.07
CA LEU A 165 -0.98 -0.07 12.98
C LEU A 165 0.09 0.74 12.23
N ALA A 166 0.75 0.13 11.23
CA ALA A 166 1.79 0.78 10.46
C ALA A 166 1.30 2.06 9.74
N PRO A 167 0.16 2.03 9.02
CA PRO A 167 -0.36 3.21 8.36
C PRO A 167 -0.71 4.35 9.32
N ALA A 168 -1.26 4.05 10.50
CA ALA A 168 -1.61 5.09 11.47
C ALA A 168 -0.37 5.89 11.93
N PHE A 169 0.71 5.19 12.25
CA PHE A 169 1.97 5.84 12.66
C PHE A 169 2.71 6.48 11.47
N GLY A 170 2.72 5.82 10.31
CA GLY A 170 3.32 6.38 9.10
C GLY A 170 2.62 7.67 8.66
N SER A 171 1.29 7.68 8.65
CA SER A 171 0.50 8.89 8.33
C SER A 171 0.67 9.99 9.38
N ALA A 172 0.77 9.62 10.67
CA ALA A 172 1.01 10.56 11.75
C ALA A 172 2.40 11.22 11.65
N ALA A 173 3.44 10.44 11.34
CA ALA A 173 4.81 10.95 11.13
C ALA A 173 4.89 11.87 9.90
N ALA A 174 4.26 11.48 8.79
CA ALA A 174 4.16 12.33 7.60
C ALA A 174 3.47 13.66 7.92
N GLY A 175 2.36 13.61 8.68
CA GLY A 175 1.65 14.81 9.15
C GLY A 175 2.51 15.69 10.05
N ALA A 176 3.25 15.09 10.98
CA ALA A 176 4.15 15.83 11.88
C ALA A 176 5.25 16.58 11.11
N ALA A 177 5.83 15.94 10.09
CA ALA A 177 6.83 16.58 9.21
C ALA A 177 6.23 17.74 8.40
N LEU A 178 5.04 17.58 7.85
CA LEU A 178 4.36 18.63 7.07
C LEU A 178 3.95 19.84 7.93
N PHE A 179 3.59 19.61 9.18
CA PHE A 179 3.34 20.70 10.14
C PHE A 179 4.63 21.31 10.73
N ARG A 180 5.81 20.76 10.41
CA ARG A 180 7.11 21.18 10.93
C ARG A 180 7.15 21.21 12.45
N PHE A 181 6.68 20.15 13.08
CA PHE A 181 6.61 20.04 14.53
C PHE A 181 7.98 19.88 15.17
N THR A 182 8.12 20.45 16.39
CA THR A 182 9.27 20.20 17.25
C THR A 182 9.33 18.74 17.71
N PRO A 183 10.47 18.22 18.18
CA PRO A 183 10.57 16.86 18.72
C PRO A 183 9.54 16.58 19.84
N GLN A 184 9.23 17.54 20.69
CA GLN A 184 8.19 17.40 21.71
C GLN A 184 6.80 17.20 21.07
N GLN A 185 6.43 18.04 20.13
CA GLN A 185 5.16 17.90 19.42
C GLN A 185 5.06 16.56 18.65
N VAL A 186 6.17 16.10 18.08
CA VAL A 186 6.24 14.77 17.45
C VAL A 186 5.94 13.66 18.44
N ARG A 187 6.51 13.70 19.66
CA ARG A 187 6.19 12.72 20.71
C ARG A 187 4.71 12.71 21.07
N HIS A 188 4.09 13.91 21.16
CA HIS A 188 2.65 14.03 21.37
C HIS A 188 1.84 13.41 20.21
N VAL A 189 2.25 13.63 18.95
CA VAL A 189 1.62 12.99 17.78
C VAL A 189 1.71 11.46 17.85
N LEU A 190 2.89 10.92 18.17
CA LEU A 190 3.08 9.47 18.32
C LEU A 190 2.25 8.91 19.48
N SER A 191 2.08 9.65 20.57
CA SER A 191 1.21 9.26 21.67
C SER A 191 -0.25 9.18 21.24
N TYR A 192 -0.78 10.17 20.50
CA TYR A 192 -2.15 10.11 19.97
C TYR A 192 -2.32 9.03 18.89
N ALA A 193 -1.30 8.77 18.09
CA ALA A 193 -1.31 7.65 17.15
C ALA A 193 -1.41 6.31 17.89
N ALA A 194 -0.67 6.14 18.99
CA ALA A 194 -0.75 4.95 19.84
C ALA A 194 -2.12 4.76 20.47
N GLN A 195 -2.78 5.84 20.95
CA GLN A 195 -4.13 5.78 21.51
C GLN A 195 -5.21 5.42 20.48
N GLN A 196 -4.97 5.74 19.20
CA GLN A 196 -5.85 5.40 18.08
C GLN A 196 -5.42 4.13 17.34
N ALA A 197 -4.33 3.50 17.77
CA ALA A 197 -3.87 2.24 17.22
C ALA A 197 -4.91 1.15 17.53
N SER A 198 -5.36 0.49 16.49
CA SER A 198 -6.41 -0.52 16.52
C SER A 198 -6.27 -1.43 15.31
N GLY A 199 -7.24 -2.27 15.10
CA GLY A 199 -7.32 -3.19 13.98
C GLY A 199 -7.27 -4.63 14.45
N ILE A 200 -8.27 -5.36 14.04
CA ILE A 200 -8.38 -6.81 14.24
C ILE A 200 -8.38 -7.42 12.84
N PRO A 201 -7.67 -8.52 12.57
CA PRO A 201 -7.53 -9.08 11.23
C PRO A 201 -8.84 -9.75 10.72
N PHE A 202 -9.98 -9.07 10.87
CA PHE A 202 -11.28 -9.47 10.33
C PHE A 202 -11.30 -9.49 8.81
N TRP A 203 -10.45 -8.70 8.18
CA TRP A 203 -10.30 -8.63 6.74
C TRP A 203 -10.07 -9.99 6.07
N GLN A 204 -9.55 -10.98 6.79
CA GLN A 204 -9.39 -12.35 6.29
C GLN A 204 -10.74 -13.01 5.95
N ARG A 205 -11.84 -12.52 6.55
CA ARG A 205 -13.20 -13.01 6.37
C ARG A 205 -14.09 -12.04 5.59
N ASP A 206 -13.58 -10.85 5.24
CA ASP A 206 -14.32 -9.88 4.43
C ASP A 206 -14.49 -10.39 3.01
N THR A 207 -15.75 -10.58 2.59
CA THR A 207 -16.11 -11.06 1.25
C THR A 207 -16.44 -9.94 0.27
N GLN A 208 -16.46 -8.69 0.74
CA GLN A 208 -16.85 -7.52 -0.04
C GLN A 208 -15.72 -6.50 -0.24
N HIS A 209 -14.56 -6.76 0.35
CA HIS A 209 -13.37 -5.89 0.30
C HIS A 209 -13.63 -4.45 0.81
N VAL A 210 -14.64 -4.26 1.68
CA VAL A 210 -15.02 -2.95 2.24
C VAL A 210 -14.36 -2.73 3.60
N GLU A 211 -14.54 -3.68 4.53
CA GLU A 211 -13.91 -3.62 5.85
C GLU A 211 -12.38 -3.74 5.73
N LYS A 212 -11.90 -4.56 4.79
CA LYS A 212 -10.49 -4.66 4.46
C LYS A 212 -9.91 -3.33 3.98
N ALA A 213 -10.58 -2.63 3.07
CA ALA A 213 -10.16 -1.32 2.60
C ALA A 213 -10.15 -0.27 3.72
N PHE A 214 -11.08 -0.36 4.68
CA PHE A 214 -11.07 0.48 5.87
C PHE A 214 -9.87 0.17 6.77
N ASP A 215 -9.59 -1.11 7.07
CA ASP A 215 -8.47 -1.53 7.93
C ASP A 215 -7.12 -1.16 7.32
N PHE A 216 -6.92 -1.41 6.03
CA PHE A 216 -5.64 -1.24 5.33
C PHE A 216 -5.33 0.23 5.00
N GLY A 217 -6.31 0.97 4.49
CA GLY A 217 -6.12 2.33 4.01
C GLY A 217 -6.82 3.39 4.85
N GLY A 218 -8.15 3.32 4.93
CA GLY A 218 -8.98 4.40 5.43
C GLY A 218 -8.74 4.76 6.89
N MET A 219 -8.71 3.76 7.79
CA MET A 219 -8.57 3.98 9.22
C MET A 219 -7.19 4.56 9.58
N GLY A 220 -6.12 3.96 9.04
CA GLY A 220 -4.76 4.41 9.30
C GLY A 220 -4.50 5.83 8.81
N ALA A 221 -4.98 6.15 7.60
CA ALA A 221 -4.89 7.49 7.03
C ALA A 221 -5.61 8.53 7.90
N ARG A 222 -6.88 8.29 8.23
CA ARG A 222 -7.69 9.19 9.09
C ARG A 222 -7.05 9.39 10.46
N ASN A 223 -6.65 8.30 11.13
CA ASN A 223 -6.14 8.36 12.50
C ASN A 223 -4.79 9.09 12.56
N GLY A 224 -3.93 8.91 11.56
CA GLY A 224 -2.67 9.64 11.45
C GLY A 224 -2.89 11.15 11.25
N VAL A 225 -3.78 11.54 10.32
CA VAL A 225 -4.16 12.95 10.11
C VAL A 225 -4.76 13.54 11.38
N ALA A 226 -5.67 12.84 12.05
CA ALA A 226 -6.30 13.29 13.28
C ALA A 226 -5.28 13.51 14.40
N SER A 227 -4.32 12.57 14.58
CA SER A 227 -3.25 12.70 15.57
C SER A 227 -2.42 13.98 15.37
N ALA A 228 -2.00 14.24 14.14
CA ALA A 228 -1.24 15.43 13.79
C ALA A 228 -2.10 16.71 13.93
N SER A 229 -3.37 16.68 13.50
CA SER A 229 -4.28 17.83 13.60
C SER A 229 -4.60 18.23 15.06
N MET A 230 -4.78 17.25 15.96
CA MET A 230 -4.98 17.52 17.40
C MET A 230 -3.79 18.27 18.00
N VAL A 231 -2.56 17.82 17.72
CA VAL A 231 -1.36 18.52 18.21
C VAL A 231 -1.21 19.90 17.56
N LYS A 232 -1.56 20.04 16.27
CA LYS A 232 -1.62 21.37 15.61
C LYS A 232 -2.60 22.32 16.29
N ALA A 233 -3.69 21.80 16.85
CA ALA A 233 -4.66 22.57 17.62
C ALA A 233 -4.23 22.86 19.08
N GLY A 234 -3.05 22.40 19.50
CA GLY A 234 -2.49 22.67 20.83
C GLY A 234 -2.70 21.55 21.87
N PHE A 235 -3.12 20.36 21.45
CA PHE A 235 -3.23 19.21 22.36
C PHE A 235 -1.83 18.76 22.80
N SER A 236 -1.65 18.51 24.09
CA SER A 236 -0.48 17.88 24.70
C SER A 236 -0.79 16.42 25.02
N ALA A 237 0.24 15.60 25.12
CA ALA A 237 0.12 14.18 25.43
C ALA A 237 1.31 13.69 26.27
N VAL A 238 1.40 12.36 26.46
CA VAL A 238 2.53 11.73 27.14
C VAL A 238 3.82 11.97 26.35
N GLU A 239 4.89 12.40 27.06
CA GLU A 239 6.18 12.73 26.47
C GLU A 239 6.94 11.51 25.92
N ASP A 240 6.71 10.32 26.45
CA ASP A 240 7.35 9.09 25.97
C ASP A 240 6.33 7.94 25.90
N PRO A 241 5.71 7.71 24.73
CA PRO A 241 4.81 6.58 24.53
C PRO A 241 5.54 5.25 24.30
N LEU A 242 6.88 5.27 24.16
CA LEU A 242 7.70 4.10 23.80
C LEU A 242 8.33 3.42 25.02
N SER A 243 8.38 4.07 26.18
CA SER A 243 8.97 3.53 27.39
C SER A 243 8.06 3.67 28.61
N GLY A 244 8.52 3.15 29.76
CA GLY A 244 7.77 3.19 31.01
C GLY A 244 6.77 2.03 31.15
N LYS A 245 5.94 2.09 32.19
CA LYS A 245 5.08 0.97 32.61
C LYS A 245 3.99 0.60 31.58
N HIS A 246 3.38 1.59 30.98
CA HIS A 246 2.30 1.44 30.01
C HIS A 246 2.74 2.10 28.69
N ASN A 247 3.39 1.34 27.82
CA ASN A 247 3.95 1.83 26.58
C ASN A 247 3.45 1.02 25.39
N LEU A 248 3.75 1.49 24.19
CA LEU A 248 3.34 0.90 22.93
C LEU A 248 3.74 -0.58 22.79
N PHE A 249 4.98 -0.93 23.16
CA PHE A 249 5.48 -2.29 23.03
C PHE A 249 4.80 -3.26 23.99
N THR A 250 4.49 -2.78 25.21
CA THR A 250 3.74 -3.58 26.20
C THR A 250 2.30 -3.83 25.76
N ALA A 251 1.69 -2.84 25.06
CA ALA A 251 0.31 -2.94 24.62
C ALA A 251 0.13 -3.81 23.36
N PHE A 252 1.04 -3.68 22.40
CA PHE A 252 0.86 -4.25 21.06
C PHE A 252 1.94 -5.23 20.63
N GLY A 253 3.12 -5.28 21.30
CA GLY A 253 4.22 -6.17 20.93
C GLY A 253 3.94 -7.63 21.26
N GLU A 254 4.30 -8.55 20.36
CA GLU A 254 4.28 -10.00 20.61
C GLU A 254 5.68 -10.52 21.04
N ASP A 255 6.72 -10.12 20.33
CA ASP A 255 8.15 -10.32 20.66
C ASP A 255 8.88 -9.01 20.33
N PRO A 256 8.65 -7.94 21.12
CA PRO A 256 9.05 -6.59 20.72
C PRO A 256 10.58 -6.44 20.67
N ARG A 257 11.04 -5.78 19.63
CA ARG A 257 12.42 -5.40 19.34
C ARG A 257 12.50 -3.90 19.09
N PRO A 258 12.43 -3.08 20.16
CA PRO A 258 12.36 -1.62 20.05
C PRO A 258 13.50 -1.01 19.24
N GLU A 259 14.68 -1.66 19.21
CA GLU A 259 15.85 -1.23 18.45
C GLU A 259 15.57 -1.04 16.94
N PHE A 260 14.70 -1.86 16.33
CA PHE A 260 14.36 -1.72 14.92
C PHE A 260 13.69 -0.38 14.58
N LEU A 261 13.02 0.24 15.57
CA LEU A 261 12.37 1.54 15.37
C LEU A 261 13.42 2.67 15.25
N GLY A 262 14.55 2.57 15.94
CA GLY A 262 15.60 3.59 15.96
C GLY A 262 16.88 3.26 15.17
N GLU A 263 16.99 2.06 14.60
CA GLU A 263 18.20 1.62 13.93
C GLU A 263 18.43 2.31 12.58
N GLU A 264 19.65 2.82 12.35
CA GLU A 264 20.06 3.44 11.07
C GLU A 264 19.09 4.55 10.55
N LEU A 265 18.58 5.38 11.44
CA LEU A 265 17.70 6.51 11.08
C LEU A 265 18.43 7.47 10.12
N GLY A 266 17.79 7.75 8.96
CA GLY A 266 18.36 8.61 7.92
C GLY A 266 19.43 7.95 7.04
N VAL A 267 19.74 6.68 7.26
CA VAL A 267 20.66 5.85 6.44
C VAL A 267 19.88 4.78 5.70
N ARG A 268 19.10 3.97 6.42
CA ARG A 268 18.20 2.97 5.86
C ARG A 268 16.79 3.57 5.70
N PHE A 269 16.24 3.51 4.50
CA PHE A 269 14.91 3.97 4.17
C PHE A 269 14.04 2.79 3.77
N GLU A 270 13.01 2.50 4.55
CA GLU A 270 12.16 1.31 4.34
C GLU A 270 11.36 1.37 3.02
N ILE A 271 11.12 2.55 2.46
CA ILE A 271 10.50 2.67 1.13
C ILE A 271 11.31 1.96 0.04
N MET A 272 12.63 1.84 0.20
CA MET A 272 13.48 1.10 -0.75
C MET A 272 13.20 -0.41 -0.75
N ARG A 273 12.57 -0.92 0.32
CA ARG A 273 12.15 -2.32 0.49
C ARG A 273 10.67 -2.54 0.14
N ALA A 274 9.94 -1.46 -0.18
CA ALA A 274 8.56 -1.55 -0.63
C ALA A 274 8.48 -2.00 -2.10
N SER A 275 7.40 -2.72 -2.42
CA SER A 275 7.15 -3.34 -3.72
C SER A 275 5.95 -2.69 -4.41
N ILE A 276 6.10 -2.29 -5.67
CA ILE A 276 4.98 -1.91 -6.53
C ILE A 276 4.53 -3.17 -7.26
N LYS A 277 3.28 -3.60 -7.06
CA LYS A 277 2.73 -4.77 -7.75
C LYS A 277 2.64 -4.50 -9.25
N LYS A 278 3.16 -5.41 -10.08
CA LYS A 278 3.02 -5.30 -11.54
C LYS A 278 1.59 -5.53 -11.98
N TRP A 279 0.93 -6.51 -11.41
CA TRP A 279 -0.43 -6.93 -11.74
C TRP A 279 -1.41 -6.42 -10.69
N CYS A 280 -2.58 -5.96 -11.13
CA CYS A 280 -3.66 -5.46 -10.27
C CYS A 280 -4.44 -6.62 -9.64
N VAL A 281 -3.74 -7.48 -8.91
CA VAL A 281 -4.28 -8.72 -8.32
C VAL A 281 -3.59 -9.03 -7.00
N GLY A 282 -4.14 -9.98 -6.24
CA GLY A 282 -3.59 -10.43 -4.96
C GLY A 282 -2.10 -10.79 -5.01
N SER A 283 -1.36 -10.38 -4.00
CA SER A 283 0.10 -10.59 -3.93
C SER A 283 0.57 -12.03 -4.17
N PRO A 284 -0.14 -13.09 -3.73
CA PRO A 284 0.30 -14.46 -3.99
C PRO A 284 0.23 -14.89 -5.46
N ILE A 285 -0.48 -14.13 -6.30
CA ILE A 285 -0.70 -14.46 -7.73
C ILE A 285 0.34 -13.79 -8.64
N GLN A 286 1.06 -12.78 -8.16
CA GLN A 286 2.02 -12.00 -8.95
C GLN A 286 3.02 -12.91 -9.71
N ALA A 287 3.70 -13.81 -8.99
CA ALA A 287 4.67 -14.72 -9.59
C ALA A 287 4.03 -15.73 -10.58
N ILE A 288 2.78 -16.11 -10.35
CA ILE A 288 2.04 -16.99 -11.27
C ILE A 288 1.84 -16.29 -12.61
N LEU A 289 1.45 -15.01 -12.58
CA LEU A 289 1.25 -14.21 -13.78
C LEU A 289 2.58 -13.85 -14.45
N ASP A 290 3.64 -13.57 -13.70
CA ASP A 290 4.98 -13.38 -14.27
C ASP A 290 5.41 -14.62 -15.05
N ALA A 291 5.25 -15.82 -14.47
CA ALA A 291 5.60 -17.08 -15.13
C ALA A 291 4.69 -17.38 -16.34
N THR A 292 3.38 -17.17 -16.20
CA THR A 292 2.40 -17.43 -17.27
C THR A 292 2.65 -16.53 -18.47
N THR A 293 2.82 -15.22 -18.25
CA THR A 293 3.05 -14.26 -19.33
C THR A 293 4.41 -14.44 -19.99
N ALA A 294 5.44 -14.83 -19.24
CA ALA A 294 6.73 -15.22 -19.82
C ALA A 294 6.58 -16.42 -20.77
N LEU A 295 5.87 -17.47 -20.35
CA LEU A 295 5.63 -18.66 -21.22
C LEU A 295 4.83 -18.31 -22.47
N ILE A 296 3.83 -17.42 -22.36
CA ILE A 296 3.08 -16.93 -23.53
C ILE A 296 4.01 -16.20 -24.49
N ALA A 297 4.83 -15.27 -23.99
CA ALA A 297 5.73 -14.45 -24.80
C ALA A 297 6.84 -15.29 -25.46
N ASP A 298 7.47 -16.19 -24.70
CA ASP A 298 8.64 -16.96 -25.17
C ASP A 298 8.25 -18.07 -26.16
N HIS A 299 7.03 -18.63 -26.03
CA HIS A 299 6.62 -19.82 -26.79
C HIS A 299 5.37 -19.63 -27.64
N GLY A 300 4.76 -18.45 -27.64
CA GLY A 300 3.55 -18.15 -28.41
C GLY A 300 2.39 -19.09 -28.05
N ILE A 301 2.21 -19.38 -26.75
CA ILE A 301 1.17 -20.29 -26.26
C ILE A 301 -0.19 -19.60 -26.36
N THR A 302 -1.15 -20.30 -26.98
CA THR A 302 -2.56 -19.85 -27.07
C THR A 302 -3.48 -20.82 -26.32
N ALA A 303 -4.71 -20.40 -26.05
CA ALA A 303 -5.72 -21.26 -25.39
C ALA A 303 -5.95 -22.60 -26.10
N ALA A 304 -5.82 -22.63 -27.43
CA ALA A 304 -5.97 -23.85 -28.23
C ALA A 304 -4.83 -24.86 -28.03
N ASP A 305 -3.63 -24.40 -27.71
CA ASP A 305 -2.45 -25.24 -27.49
C ASP A 305 -2.51 -26.00 -26.17
N VAL A 306 -3.20 -25.45 -25.16
CA VAL A 306 -3.16 -25.91 -23.78
C VAL A 306 -3.86 -27.26 -23.62
N ARG A 307 -3.12 -28.27 -23.12
CA ARG A 307 -3.63 -29.57 -22.68
C ARG A 307 -3.81 -29.63 -21.16
N LYS A 308 -2.80 -29.18 -20.44
CA LYS A 308 -2.79 -29.13 -18.96
C LYS A 308 -1.89 -28.01 -18.47
N ILE A 309 -2.23 -27.43 -17.31
CA ILE A 309 -1.39 -26.44 -16.61
C ILE A 309 -1.22 -26.90 -15.18
N THR A 310 0.01 -26.89 -14.71
CA THR A 310 0.34 -27.12 -13.31
C THR A 310 1.01 -25.87 -12.75
N ILE A 311 0.40 -25.29 -11.70
CA ILE A 311 0.92 -24.16 -10.96
C ILE A 311 1.39 -24.66 -9.60
N THR A 312 2.65 -24.42 -9.25
CA THR A 312 3.22 -24.75 -7.93
C THR A 312 3.57 -23.45 -7.20
N MET A 313 3.07 -23.27 -5.96
CA MET A 313 3.24 -22.06 -5.18
C MET A 313 3.45 -22.37 -3.69
N PRO A 314 3.85 -21.38 -2.85
CA PRO A 314 3.98 -21.53 -1.40
C PRO A 314 2.69 -22.08 -0.76
N ASP A 315 2.85 -23.09 0.13
CA ASP A 315 1.72 -23.77 0.80
C ASP A 315 1.01 -22.87 1.81
N ASP A 316 1.73 -21.94 2.44
CA ASP A 316 1.17 -20.98 3.41
C ASP A 316 0.22 -19.95 2.78
N ARG A 317 0.24 -19.79 1.46
CA ARG A 317 -0.59 -18.83 0.69
C ARG A 317 -1.60 -19.49 -0.24
N PHE A 318 -1.49 -20.77 -0.43
CA PHE A 318 -2.33 -21.55 -1.33
C PHE A 318 -3.84 -21.34 -1.11
N HIS A 319 -4.29 -21.48 0.14
CA HIS A 319 -5.71 -21.36 0.51
C HIS A 319 -6.32 -19.97 0.25
N ILE A 320 -5.48 -18.95 0.13
CA ILE A 320 -5.93 -17.56 -0.10
C ILE A 320 -6.45 -17.39 -1.53
N VAL A 321 -5.88 -18.11 -2.51
CA VAL A 321 -6.09 -17.85 -3.94
C VAL A 321 -6.68 -19.04 -4.70
N ASP A 322 -6.85 -20.20 -4.05
CA ASP A 322 -7.37 -21.41 -4.68
C ASP A 322 -8.88 -21.31 -4.95
N ASN A 323 -9.24 -21.39 -6.24
CA ASN A 323 -10.62 -21.42 -6.73
C ASN A 323 -11.59 -20.40 -6.11
N ARG A 324 -11.10 -19.18 -5.91
CA ARG A 324 -11.91 -18.09 -5.32
C ARG A 324 -13.01 -17.64 -6.28
N THR A 325 -14.04 -17.02 -5.68
CA THR A 325 -15.18 -16.43 -6.41
C THR A 325 -14.96 -14.97 -6.83
N MET A 326 -13.92 -14.32 -6.30
CA MET A 326 -13.48 -12.98 -6.72
C MET A 326 -12.43 -13.14 -7.82
N PRO A 327 -12.57 -12.44 -8.96
CA PRO A 327 -11.68 -12.62 -10.11
C PRO A 327 -10.22 -12.24 -9.81
N ASP A 328 -9.97 -11.11 -9.14
CA ASP A 328 -8.67 -10.54 -8.82
C ASP A 328 -7.85 -11.32 -7.78
N ILE A 329 -8.46 -12.31 -7.12
CA ILE A 329 -7.79 -13.19 -6.14
C ILE A 329 -7.93 -14.67 -6.46
N CYS A 330 -8.34 -15.05 -7.67
CA CYS A 330 -8.46 -16.44 -8.11
C CYS A 330 -7.32 -16.84 -9.05
N ALA A 331 -6.35 -17.63 -8.56
CA ALA A 331 -5.15 -17.99 -9.31
C ALA A 331 -5.47 -18.71 -10.63
N GLN A 332 -6.38 -19.68 -10.61
CA GLN A 332 -6.75 -20.44 -11.81
C GLN A 332 -7.46 -19.57 -12.85
N HIS A 333 -8.35 -18.67 -12.40
CA HIS A 333 -9.04 -17.75 -13.29
C HIS A 333 -8.06 -16.81 -13.98
N LEU A 334 -7.18 -16.16 -13.22
CA LEU A 334 -6.23 -15.18 -13.75
C LEU A 334 -5.19 -15.80 -14.69
N CYS A 335 -4.71 -17.01 -14.39
CA CYS A 335 -3.84 -17.76 -15.30
C CYS A 335 -4.57 -18.09 -16.61
N ALA A 336 -5.83 -18.56 -16.53
CA ALA A 336 -6.63 -18.86 -17.72
C ALA A 336 -6.93 -17.59 -18.54
N LEU A 337 -7.29 -16.50 -17.87
CA LEU A 337 -7.56 -15.21 -18.50
C LEU A 337 -6.33 -14.69 -19.26
N ALA A 338 -5.14 -14.73 -18.64
CA ALA A 338 -3.90 -14.33 -19.28
C ALA A 338 -3.59 -15.11 -20.56
N ILE A 339 -3.91 -16.41 -20.60
CA ILE A 339 -3.70 -17.27 -21.77
C ILE A 339 -4.73 -16.97 -22.87
N VAL A 340 -5.99 -16.73 -22.50
CA VAL A 340 -7.09 -16.47 -23.46
C VAL A 340 -6.90 -15.10 -24.11
N ASP A 341 -6.54 -14.08 -23.34
CA ASP A 341 -6.44 -12.70 -23.80
C ASP A 341 -5.00 -12.32 -24.25
N GLY A 342 -4.02 -13.19 -24.03
CA GLY A 342 -2.60 -12.89 -24.28
C GLY A 342 -1.97 -11.95 -23.25
N GLY A 343 -2.62 -11.69 -22.14
CA GLY A 343 -2.21 -10.80 -21.05
C GLY A 343 -3.39 -10.44 -20.16
N ILE A 344 -3.19 -9.52 -19.20
CA ILE A 344 -4.27 -9.01 -18.34
C ILE A 344 -4.17 -7.48 -18.19
N THR A 345 -5.30 -6.83 -17.98
CA THR A 345 -5.42 -5.40 -17.65
C THR A 345 -6.20 -5.23 -16.36
N PHE A 346 -6.22 -4.02 -15.80
CA PHE A 346 -7.07 -3.70 -14.65
C PHE A 346 -8.55 -4.07 -14.92
N GLU A 347 -9.07 -3.67 -16.07
CA GLU A 347 -10.48 -3.92 -16.46
C GLU A 347 -10.79 -5.42 -16.49
N THR A 348 -9.95 -6.22 -17.16
CA THR A 348 -10.19 -7.66 -17.31
C THR A 348 -10.06 -8.43 -16.00
N THR A 349 -9.21 -8.01 -15.08
CA THR A 349 -9.03 -8.64 -13.76
C THR A 349 -10.18 -8.37 -12.78
N HIS A 350 -11.00 -7.34 -13.04
CA HIS A 350 -12.14 -6.97 -12.20
C HIS A 350 -13.49 -7.28 -12.85
N ASP A 351 -13.49 -7.80 -14.08
CA ASP A 351 -14.73 -8.17 -14.77
C ASP A 351 -15.26 -9.53 -14.29
N HIS A 352 -16.27 -9.47 -13.40
CA HIS A 352 -16.94 -10.67 -12.91
C HIS A 352 -17.60 -11.52 -14.02
N ALA A 353 -17.99 -10.95 -15.16
CA ALA A 353 -18.56 -11.69 -16.27
C ALA A 353 -17.53 -12.67 -16.87
N ARG A 354 -16.25 -12.31 -16.87
CA ARG A 354 -15.15 -13.17 -17.34
C ARG A 354 -15.00 -14.46 -16.52
N MET A 355 -15.45 -14.48 -15.26
CA MET A 355 -15.49 -15.71 -14.45
C MET A 355 -16.40 -16.79 -15.04
N HIS A 356 -17.33 -16.40 -15.90
CA HIS A 356 -18.31 -17.26 -16.56
C HIS A 356 -18.10 -17.38 -18.07
N ASP A 357 -17.06 -16.76 -18.61
CA ASP A 357 -16.69 -16.85 -20.02
C ASP A 357 -16.29 -18.30 -20.39
N SER A 358 -16.89 -18.82 -21.45
CA SER A 358 -16.69 -20.22 -21.84
C SER A 358 -15.26 -20.54 -22.25
N ALA A 359 -14.54 -19.60 -22.89
CA ALA A 359 -13.15 -19.81 -23.31
C ALA A 359 -12.23 -19.81 -22.07
N VAL A 360 -12.46 -18.89 -21.11
CA VAL A 360 -11.72 -18.84 -19.85
C VAL A 360 -11.99 -20.11 -19.02
N LEU A 361 -13.24 -20.54 -18.90
CA LEU A 361 -13.62 -21.76 -18.17
C LEU A 361 -12.99 -23.01 -18.78
N ALA A 362 -12.92 -23.11 -20.13
CA ALA A 362 -12.31 -24.24 -20.82
C ALA A 362 -10.80 -24.35 -20.52
N VAL A 363 -10.07 -23.24 -20.40
CA VAL A 363 -8.66 -23.24 -19.98
C VAL A 363 -8.55 -23.49 -18.47
N ARG A 364 -9.37 -22.81 -17.65
CA ARG A 364 -9.39 -22.95 -16.18
C ARG A 364 -9.58 -24.42 -15.74
N ALA A 365 -10.43 -25.18 -16.44
CA ALA A 365 -10.66 -26.60 -16.16
C ALA A 365 -9.40 -27.47 -16.32
N LYS A 366 -8.37 -26.99 -17.01
CA LYS A 366 -7.11 -27.71 -17.25
C LYS A 366 -6.03 -27.32 -16.23
N ILE A 367 -6.32 -26.43 -15.27
CA ILE A 367 -5.36 -25.88 -14.31
C ILE A 367 -5.44 -26.62 -12.97
N SER A 368 -4.30 -27.11 -12.52
CA SER A 368 -4.10 -27.64 -11.16
C SER A 368 -3.18 -26.70 -10.38
N LEU A 369 -3.59 -26.31 -9.17
CA LEU A 369 -2.79 -25.54 -8.24
C LEU A 369 -2.22 -26.46 -7.16
N LEU A 370 -0.91 -26.46 -6.93
CA LEU A 370 -0.21 -27.34 -6.02
C LEU A 370 0.54 -26.56 -4.94
N PRO A 371 0.34 -26.87 -3.64
CA PRO A 371 1.12 -26.28 -2.55
C PRO A 371 2.54 -26.88 -2.51
N ASN A 372 3.53 -26.08 -2.11
CA ASN A 372 4.92 -26.50 -1.96
C ASN A 372 5.59 -25.80 -0.78
N ALA A 373 6.02 -26.60 0.22
CA ALA A 373 6.67 -26.10 1.44
C ALA A 373 8.08 -25.52 1.19
N GLU A 374 8.80 -26.02 0.15
CA GLU A 374 10.12 -25.47 -0.18
C GLU A 374 10.00 -24.05 -0.72
N LEU A 375 8.94 -23.74 -1.49
CA LEU A 375 8.69 -22.41 -1.98
C LEU A 375 8.26 -21.44 -0.85
N THR A 376 7.68 -21.94 0.23
CA THR A 376 7.33 -21.14 1.41
C THR A 376 8.56 -20.57 2.11
N ILE A 377 9.63 -21.33 2.20
CA ILE A 377 10.90 -20.93 2.83
C ILE A 377 11.90 -20.31 1.85
N ALA A 378 11.65 -20.42 0.55
CA ALA A 378 12.53 -19.90 -0.48
C ALA A 378 12.74 -18.37 -0.38
N ARG A 379 13.93 -17.93 -0.79
CA ARG A 379 14.25 -16.50 -0.89
C ARG A 379 14.82 -16.22 -2.30
N PRO A 380 14.41 -15.11 -2.94
CA PRO A 380 13.32 -14.20 -2.55
C PRO A 380 11.99 -14.92 -2.32
N ALA A 381 11.10 -14.32 -1.50
CA ALA A 381 9.82 -14.94 -1.14
C ALA A 381 8.79 -14.89 -2.26
N ARG A 382 7.69 -15.67 -2.12
CA ARG A 382 6.51 -15.66 -3.03
C ARG A 382 6.81 -16.11 -4.45
N GLN A 383 7.75 -17.04 -4.65
CA GLN A 383 8.04 -17.65 -5.94
C GLN A 383 6.85 -18.50 -6.44
N ALA A 384 6.79 -18.73 -7.76
CA ALA A 384 5.87 -19.70 -8.35
C ALA A 384 6.51 -20.39 -9.54
N ILE A 385 6.06 -21.61 -9.81
CA ILE A 385 6.44 -22.39 -10.98
C ILE A 385 5.16 -22.66 -11.79
N VAL A 386 5.18 -22.34 -13.07
CA VAL A 386 4.11 -22.68 -14.01
C VAL A 386 4.65 -23.63 -15.07
N GLU A 387 3.96 -24.73 -15.28
CA GLU A 387 4.23 -25.69 -16.33
C GLU A 387 2.99 -25.83 -17.22
N ILE A 388 3.15 -25.68 -18.54
CA ILE A 388 2.09 -25.78 -19.54
C ILE A 388 2.42 -26.91 -20.52
N GLU A 389 1.59 -27.95 -20.52
CA GLU A 389 1.65 -29.04 -21.45
C GLU A 389 0.86 -28.69 -22.71
N THR A 390 1.49 -28.86 -23.88
CA THR A 390 0.92 -28.58 -25.21
C THR A 390 1.13 -29.76 -26.17
N GLY A 391 0.63 -29.65 -27.38
CA GLY A 391 0.98 -30.61 -28.46
C GLY A 391 2.45 -30.56 -28.89
N ARG A 392 3.16 -29.47 -28.57
CA ARG A 392 4.59 -29.24 -28.89
C ARG A 392 5.55 -29.67 -27.76
N GLY A 393 5.03 -30.11 -26.63
CA GLY A 393 5.79 -30.46 -25.44
C GLY A 393 5.34 -29.70 -24.20
N ALA A 394 6.08 -29.88 -23.09
CA ALA A 394 5.88 -29.17 -21.85
C ALA A 394 6.85 -27.96 -21.72
N PHE A 395 6.32 -26.80 -21.39
CA PHE A 395 7.07 -25.57 -21.17
C PHE A 395 6.95 -25.18 -19.71
N ARG A 396 8.08 -24.83 -19.08
CA ARG A 396 8.14 -24.55 -17.65
C ARG A 396 8.90 -23.25 -17.39
N HIS A 397 8.30 -22.39 -16.54
CA HIS A 397 8.95 -21.18 -16.05
C HIS A 397 8.90 -21.12 -14.53
N HIS A 398 10.02 -20.75 -13.89
CA HIS A 398 10.11 -20.52 -12.45
C HIS A 398 10.34 -19.03 -12.21
N ALA A 399 9.30 -18.31 -11.81
CA ALA A 399 9.41 -16.92 -11.36
C ALA A 399 10.05 -16.88 -9.97
N ARG A 400 11.37 -16.73 -9.93
CA ARG A 400 12.18 -16.76 -8.70
C ARG A 400 12.10 -15.46 -7.91
N ALA A 401 11.94 -14.34 -8.59
CA ALA A 401 11.80 -13.02 -8.00
C ALA A 401 10.61 -12.31 -8.66
N VAL A 402 9.62 -11.95 -7.86
CA VAL A 402 8.38 -11.30 -8.30
C VAL A 402 8.70 -9.93 -8.91
N ARG A 403 8.13 -9.63 -10.09
CA ARG A 403 8.30 -8.32 -10.74
C ARG A 403 7.66 -7.23 -9.89
N GLY A 404 8.43 -6.14 -9.64
CA GLY A 404 8.05 -5.01 -8.82
C GLY A 404 8.55 -5.07 -7.37
N THR A 405 9.18 -6.17 -6.96
CA THR A 405 9.87 -6.27 -5.66
C THR A 405 11.28 -5.68 -5.74
N PRO A 406 11.94 -5.42 -4.59
CA PRO A 406 13.34 -4.98 -4.57
C PRO A 406 14.31 -5.92 -5.30
N ASP A 407 14.01 -7.23 -5.30
CA ASP A 407 14.84 -8.25 -5.98
C ASP A 407 14.65 -8.29 -7.51
N ASN A 408 13.55 -7.70 -8.00
CA ASN A 408 13.22 -7.61 -9.44
C ASN A 408 12.38 -6.34 -9.71
N PRO A 409 12.96 -5.14 -9.57
CA PRO A 409 12.22 -3.89 -9.63
C PRO A 409 11.68 -3.61 -11.04
N MET A 410 10.50 -3.02 -11.12
CA MET A 410 9.95 -2.49 -12.36
C MET A 410 10.76 -1.29 -12.85
N SER A 411 10.84 -1.12 -14.18
CA SER A 411 11.37 0.11 -14.77
C SER A 411 10.39 1.28 -14.59
N ALA A 412 10.88 2.51 -14.84
CA ALA A 412 10.02 3.70 -14.82
C ALA A 412 8.86 3.58 -15.83
N GLU A 413 9.17 3.08 -17.03
CA GLU A 413 8.20 2.89 -18.11
C GLU A 413 7.11 1.87 -17.74
N GLU A 414 7.48 0.78 -17.04
CA GLU A 414 6.51 -0.22 -16.59
C GLU A 414 5.58 0.35 -15.50
N ILE A 415 6.11 1.14 -14.57
CA ILE A 415 5.31 1.80 -13.51
C ILE A 415 4.35 2.82 -14.13
N GLU A 416 4.83 3.62 -15.07
CA GLU A 416 4.00 4.59 -15.78
C GLU A 416 2.94 3.93 -16.67
N ALA A 417 3.29 2.83 -17.33
CA ALA A 417 2.33 2.07 -18.12
C ALA A 417 1.21 1.49 -17.23
N LYS A 418 1.56 0.94 -16.06
CA LYS A 418 0.57 0.51 -15.04
C LYS A 418 -0.30 1.69 -14.60
N ALA A 419 0.29 2.81 -14.23
CA ALA A 419 -0.47 3.99 -13.83
C ALA A 419 -1.44 4.46 -14.92
N LEU A 420 -1.01 4.47 -16.19
CA LEU A 420 -1.87 4.84 -17.32
C LEU A 420 -3.01 3.85 -17.54
N ASP A 421 -2.77 2.54 -17.39
CA ASP A 421 -3.83 1.51 -17.46
C ASP A 421 -4.92 1.77 -16.41
N LEU A 422 -4.52 2.15 -15.19
CA LEU A 422 -5.43 2.43 -14.08
C LEU A 422 -6.23 3.73 -14.27
N VAL A 423 -5.57 4.82 -14.72
CA VAL A 423 -6.18 6.15 -14.69
C VAL A 423 -6.89 6.52 -15.99
N ALA A 424 -6.46 5.99 -17.14
CA ALA A 424 -7.01 6.37 -18.43
C ALA A 424 -8.53 6.10 -18.57
N PRO A 425 -9.08 4.99 -18.05
CA PRO A 425 -10.53 4.76 -18.07
C PRO A 425 -11.34 5.80 -17.25
N ILE A 426 -10.70 6.45 -16.27
CA ILE A 426 -11.35 7.36 -15.31
C ILE A 426 -11.25 8.83 -15.76
N ILE A 427 -10.01 9.28 -16.00
CA ILE A 427 -9.73 10.70 -16.31
C ILE A 427 -9.37 10.94 -17.76
N GLY A 428 -9.35 9.91 -18.60
CA GLY A 428 -8.93 9.97 -20.00
C GLY A 428 -7.40 9.94 -20.17
N LYS A 429 -6.93 9.39 -21.29
CA LYS A 429 -5.51 9.18 -21.59
C LYS A 429 -4.68 10.48 -21.52
N ALA A 430 -5.21 11.59 -22.04
CA ALA A 430 -4.47 12.87 -22.08
C ALA A 430 -4.19 13.39 -20.66
N ARG A 431 -5.17 13.39 -19.75
CA ARG A 431 -4.96 13.78 -18.34
C ARG A 431 -4.10 12.76 -17.59
N GLY A 432 -4.21 11.46 -17.91
CA GLY A 432 -3.32 10.44 -17.36
C GLY A 432 -1.84 10.72 -17.67
N VAL A 433 -1.53 11.07 -18.93
CA VAL A 433 -0.16 11.46 -19.31
C VAL A 433 0.28 12.73 -18.57
N GLN A 434 -0.58 13.72 -18.42
CA GLN A 434 -0.28 14.93 -17.64
C GLN A 434 -0.01 14.61 -16.16
N LEU A 435 -0.77 13.69 -15.56
CA LEU A 435 -0.54 13.24 -14.18
C LEU A 435 0.85 12.59 -14.04
N VAL A 436 1.21 11.67 -14.94
CA VAL A 436 2.54 11.04 -14.96
C VAL A 436 3.63 12.10 -15.04
N GLN A 437 3.51 13.08 -15.92
CA GLN A 437 4.48 14.16 -16.06
C GLN A 437 4.55 15.06 -14.81
N ALA A 438 3.41 15.39 -14.21
CA ALA A 438 3.36 16.17 -12.97
C ALA A 438 4.08 15.44 -11.82
N ILE A 439 3.91 14.11 -11.70
CA ILE A 439 4.61 13.32 -10.68
C ILE A 439 6.10 13.17 -10.99
N ARG A 440 6.51 13.07 -12.25
CA ARG A 440 7.94 13.08 -12.61
C ARG A 440 8.67 14.34 -12.11
N HIS A 441 7.99 15.48 -12.09
CA HIS A 441 8.52 16.78 -11.69
C HIS A 441 7.89 17.29 -10.40
N LEU A 442 7.42 16.37 -9.54
CA LEU A 442 6.62 16.67 -8.36
C LEU A 442 7.31 17.66 -7.41
N GLU A 443 8.63 17.54 -7.25
CA GLU A 443 9.45 18.44 -6.42
C GLU A 443 9.39 19.91 -6.85
N THR A 444 9.01 20.18 -8.09
CA THR A 444 8.92 21.55 -8.63
C THR A 444 7.56 22.18 -8.42
N LEU A 445 6.54 21.41 -8.02
CA LEU A 445 5.21 21.96 -7.78
C LEU A 445 5.21 22.85 -6.54
N PRO A 446 4.77 24.11 -6.66
CA PRO A 446 4.70 25.04 -5.53
C PRO A 446 3.60 24.66 -4.53
N SER A 447 2.59 23.92 -4.97
CA SER A 447 1.45 23.47 -4.16
C SER A 447 0.92 22.13 -4.62
N MET A 448 0.65 21.22 -3.68
CA MET A 448 -0.04 19.97 -4.00
C MET A 448 -1.48 20.17 -4.49
N ARG A 449 -2.07 21.35 -4.27
CA ARG A 449 -3.37 21.74 -4.85
C ARG A 449 -3.34 21.79 -6.37
N ASP A 450 -2.18 21.97 -6.98
CA ASP A 450 -2.00 22.04 -8.43
C ASP A 450 -2.26 20.70 -9.14
N LEU A 451 -2.22 19.59 -8.39
CA LEU A 451 -2.63 18.27 -8.91
C LEU A 451 -4.14 18.07 -9.02
N ARG A 452 -4.94 18.89 -8.34
CA ARG A 452 -6.42 18.72 -8.26
C ARG A 452 -7.11 18.51 -9.60
N PRO A 453 -6.82 19.32 -10.65
CA PRO A 453 -7.47 19.15 -11.96
C PRO A 453 -7.18 17.79 -12.62
N LEU A 454 -6.08 17.14 -12.21
CA LEU A 454 -5.66 15.84 -12.73
C LEU A 454 -6.23 14.66 -11.91
N LEU A 455 -6.83 14.93 -10.74
CA LEU A 455 -7.35 13.93 -9.81
C LEU A 455 -8.89 13.89 -9.74
N VAL A 456 -9.58 14.59 -10.60
CA VAL A 456 -11.05 14.62 -10.72
C VAL A 456 -11.48 13.79 -11.92
N ALA A 457 -12.50 12.93 -11.74
CA ALA A 457 -13.06 12.06 -12.79
C ALA A 457 -14.02 12.82 -13.73
#